data_a9bf281fef61ac591737e7654dc5ef4a
#
_entry.id   a9bf281fef61ac591737e7654dc5ef4a
#
_cell.length_a   1.000
_cell.length_b   1.000
_cell.length_c   1.000
_cell.angle_alpha   90.00
_cell.angle_beta   90.00
_cell.angle_gamma   90.00
#
_symmetry.space_group_name_H-M   'P 1'
#
loop_
_entity.id
_entity.type
_entity.pdbx_description
1 polymer ?
#
loop_
_entity_poly.entity_id
_entity_poly.type
_entity_poly.pdbx_seq_one_letter_code
_entity_poly.pdbx_strand_id
1 'polypeptide(L)'
;MSENNVIYGINGPVVTIKGETGLSMMEMVYVGEKRLVGEVIRLDKDLTTIQVYEETTGLKPGEPVYATGGAMFATLGPGIIRNIFDGIERPLSAIAEHNGAFISKGCAESALDEEREWQVNMLVKPGDKLKGGDIYGECPETPVVKHKFMVPPGLEGEVVDVKPDGKYKINDTIVTLRDKKGKDHELTLCQRWPIRIPRPVNRRLPAQRPLITGQRVIDTLFPIAKGGAAAIPGGFGTGKTMTQHQLAKWCDADIIIYVGCGERGNEMTQALKEFGEISDPRTGKPLTDRTVLIANTSNMPVAAREASIYTGITLAEYYRDMGYHTAIMAYSTSRWAEALREISGRLEEMPADEGFPAYLPSRLSEFYERAGYVKNLNGTEGSITIIGAVSPQGSDFSEPVTQNTKRFTRCFWALDKSLAYARHYPAINWNTSYSEYVNDLSAWYYDNAGPEFMNYRDELCSILLEENSLMEIVKLIGADVLPDDQKLVIEIARVIRVGFLQQNAFHKEDTYVPLAKQMKMMEIILYLYHQCREVVAKQVPISKITKLGLFDKLVKIKYDVPNDRLDMFDDYRTEIDKALAPLLR
;
A
#
# COMPACT_ATOMS: atom_id res chain seq x y z
N MET A 1 4.95 -19.97 38.79
CA MET A 1 4.73 -20.91 37.68
C MET A 1 3.39 -21.55 37.96
N SER A 2 2.34 -21.05 37.29
CA SER A 2 1.00 -21.63 37.42
C SER A 2 0.98 -23.01 36.78
N GLU A 3 0.39 -23.93 37.52
CA GLU A 3 0.22 -25.31 37.11
C GLU A 3 -0.43 -25.40 35.74
N ASN A 4 0.28 -26.09 34.85
CA ASN A 4 -0.17 -26.71 33.61
C ASN A 4 -1.44 -26.14 32.93
N ASN A 5 -1.31 -25.02 32.24
CA ASN A 5 -2.30 -24.66 31.24
C ASN A 5 -2.35 -25.77 30.19
N VAL A 6 -3.47 -26.45 30.06
CA VAL A 6 -3.65 -27.55 29.11
C VAL A 6 -4.84 -27.29 28.19
N ILE A 7 -4.76 -27.76 26.98
CA ILE A 7 -5.82 -27.68 26.00
C ILE A 7 -7.06 -28.39 26.51
N TYR A 8 -8.18 -27.71 26.59
CA TYR A 8 -9.49 -28.26 26.90
C TYR A 8 -10.26 -28.65 25.64
N GLY A 9 -10.28 -27.77 24.63
CA GLY A 9 -11.01 -27.99 23.39
C GLY A 9 -10.32 -27.36 22.19
N ILE A 10 -10.61 -27.91 21.01
CA ILE A 10 -10.04 -27.45 19.72
C ILE A 10 -11.17 -27.32 18.71
N ASN A 11 -11.29 -26.14 18.09
CA ASN A 11 -12.25 -25.85 17.01
C ASN A 11 -11.55 -25.10 15.87
N GLY A 12 -10.97 -25.86 14.92
CA GLY A 12 -10.15 -25.28 13.86
C GLY A 12 -8.96 -24.50 14.45
N PRO A 13 -8.77 -23.21 14.10
CA PRO A 13 -7.67 -22.41 14.61
C PRO A 13 -7.90 -21.90 16.04
N VAL A 14 -9.04 -22.23 16.67
CA VAL A 14 -9.39 -21.81 18.02
C VAL A 14 -9.15 -22.94 19.01
N VAL A 15 -8.37 -22.65 20.05
CA VAL A 15 -8.08 -23.56 21.15
C VAL A 15 -8.57 -22.93 22.45
N THR A 16 -9.13 -23.74 23.33
CA THR A 16 -9.63 -23.29 24.63
C THR A 16 -8.91 -23.98 25.79
N ILE A 17 -8.71 -23.22 26.86
CA ILE A 17 -8.20 -23.70 28.16
C ILE A 17 -9.26 -23.43 29.21
N LYS A 18 -9.49 -24.39 30.10
CA LYS A 18 -10.46 -24.24 31.19
C LYS A 18 -9.76 -23.93 32.52
N GLY A 19 -10.36 -23.01 33.30
CA GLY A 19 -9.89 -22.60 34.61
C GLY A 19 -9.05 -21.32 34.61
N GLU A 20 -8.48 -20.97 35.75
CA GLU A 20 -7.62 -19.78 35.89
C GLU A 20 -6.25 -20.05 35.27
N THR A 21 -5.95 -19.37 34.18
CA THR A 21 -4.74 -19.59 33.37
C THR A 21 -3.58 -18.66 33.73
N GLY A 22 -3.87 -17.51 34.37
CA GLY A 22 -2.87 -16.46 34.61
C GLY A 22 -2.39 -15.75 33.33
N LEU A 23 -2.99 -16.05 32.16
CA LEU A 23 -2.66 -15.42 30.91
C LEU A 23 -3.33 -14.05 30.79
N SER A 24 -2.69 -13.18 30.04
CA SER A 24 -3.20 -11.82 29.76
C SER A 24 -3.87 -11.77 28.38
N MET A 25 -4.77 -10.80 28.20
CA MET A 25 -5.37 -10.52 26.90
C MET A 25 -4.30 -10.12 25.87
N MET A 26 -4.36 -10.66 24.66
CA MET A 26 -3.38 -10.46 23.58
C MET A 26 -1.99 -11.07 23.87
N GLU A 27 -1.86 -11.89 24.89
CA GLU A 27 -0.59 -12.57 25.17
C GLU A 27 -0.30 -13.62 24.12
N MET A 28 0.93 -13.62 23.61
CA MET A 28 1.45 -14.69 22.77
C MET A 28 1.70 -15.94 23.61
N VAL A 29 1.30 -17.07 23.09
CA VAL A 29 1.47 -18.38 23.76
C VAL A 29 1.98 -19.43 22.76
N TYR A 30 2.60 -20.48 23.27
CA TYR A 30 2.94 -21.66 22.49
C TYR A 30 1.99 -22.80 22.84
N VAL A 31 1.31 -23.37 21.85
CA VAL A 31 0.24 -24.34 21.99
C VAL A 31 0.72 -25.73 21.60
N GLY A 32 0.51 -26.71 22.50
CA GLY A 32 0.85 -28.09 22.29
C GLY A 32 2.34 -28.41 22.41
N GLU A 33 2.67 -29.71 22.33
CA GLU A 33 4.06 -30.19 22.38
C GLU A 33 4.93 -29.63 21.25
N LYS A 34 4.33 -29.35 20.08
CA LYS A 34 5.00 -28.77 18.93
C LYS A 34 5.20 -27.25 19.03
N ARG A 35 4.68 -26.61 20.08
CA ARG A 35 4.82 -25.18 20.33
C ARG A 35 4.30 -24.29 19.21
N LEU A 36 3.08 -24.57 18.71
CA LEU A 36 2.43 -23.73 17.71
C LEU A 36 2.20 -22.33 18.26
N VAL A 37 2.47 -21.32 17.46
CA VAL A 37 2.26 -19.92 17.85
C VAL A 37 0.77 -19.61 17.97
N GLY A 38 0.36 -19.03 19.10
CA GLY A 38 -1.01 -18.60 19.35
C GLY A 38 -1.07 -17.29 20.12
N GLU A 39 -2.25 -16.70 20.18
CA GLU A 39 -2.54 -15.44 20.89
C GLU A 39 -3.84 -15.59 21.68
N VAL A 40 -3.85 -15.09 22.90
CA VAL A 40 -5.05 -15.04 23.74
C VAL A 40 -5.99 -13.97 23.20
N ILE A 41 -7.15 -14.37 22.67
CA ILE A 41 -8.11 -13.46 22.05
C ILE A 41 -9.36 -13.22 22.89
N ARG A 42 -9.60 -14.04 23.94
CA ARG A 42 -10.73 -13.89 24.84
C ARG A 42 -10.43 -14.50 26.21
N LEU A 43 -10.82 -13.79 27.24
CA LEU A 43 -10.72 -14.22 28.63
C LEU A 43 -12.11 -14.15 29.28
N ASP A 44 -12.72 -15.29 29.51
CA ASP A 44 -13.92 -15.44 30.32
C ASP A 44 -13.54 -16.01 31.69
N LYS A 45 -14.46 -15.97 32.65
CA LYS A 45 -14.19 -16.37 34.03
C LYS A 45 -13.55 -17.77 34.15
N ASP A 46 -14.04 -18.74 33.38
CA ASP A 46 -13.64 -20.15 33.47
C ASP A 46 -13.06 -20.68 32.15
N LEU A 47 -12.91 -19.81 31.13
CA LEU A 47 -12.48 -20.21 29.80
C LEU A 47 -11.57 -19.16 29.17
N THR A 48 -10.37 -19.57 28.78
CA THR A 48 -9.44 -18.77 27.99
C THR A 48 -9.46 -19.29 26.55
N THR A 49 -9.69 -18.38 25.58
CA THR A 49 -9.71 -18.69 24.16
C THR A 49 -8.45 -18.18 23.48
N ILE A 50 -7.80 -19.07 22.73
CA ILE A 50 -6.55 -18.82 22.02
C ILE A 50 -6.79 -19.02 20.53
N GLN A 51 -6.33 -18.07 19.73
CA GLN A 51 -6.25 -18.17 18.28
C GLN A 51 -4.86 -18.70 17.92
N VAL A 52 -4.79 -19.82 17.19
CA VAL A 52 -3.53 -20.44 16.76
C VAL A 52 -3.22 -20.02 15.33
N TYR A 53 -2.02 -19.53 15.07
CA TYR A 53 -1.56 -19.02 13.79
C TYR A 53 -1.04 -20.08 12.83
N GLU A 54 -0.99 -21.33 13.29
CA GLU A 54 -0.56 -22.49 12.53
C GLU A 54 -1.69 -23.52 12.42
N GLU A 55 -1.47 -24.55 11.61
CA GLU A 55 -2.45 -25.62 11.44
C GLU A 55 -2.55 -26.48 12.69
N THR A 56 -3.73 -26.56 13.28
CA THR A 56 -4.02 -27.26 14.54
C THR A 56 -4.26 -28.76 14.38
N THR A 57 -4.29 -29.30 13.16
CA THR A 57 -4.50 -30.73 12.90
C THR A 57 -3.47 -31.57 13.65
N GLY A 58 -3.93 -32.49 14.50
CA GLY A 58 -3.10 -33.39 15.31
C GLY A 58 -2.84 -32.89 16.72
N LEU A 59 -3.25 -31.68 17.12
CA LEU A 59 -3.31 -31.27 18.51
C LEU A 59 -4.36 -32.10 19.25
N LYS A 60 -4.13 -32.33 20.54
CA LYS A 60 -5.03 -33.12 21.40
C LYS A 60 -5.37 -32.34 22.69
N PRO A 61 -6.60 -32.49 23.20
CA PRO A 61 -6.89 -32.07 24.58
C PRO A 61 -5.90 -32.70 25.57
N GLY A 62 -5.49 -31.91 26.56
CA GLY A 62 -4.49 -32.29 27.54
C GLY A 62 -3.05 -31.91 27.19
N GLU A 63 -2.75 -31.51 25.94
CA GLU A 63 -1.42 -30.98 25.61
C GLU A 63 -1.17 -29.61 26.28
N PRO A 64 0.09 -29.31 26.63
CA PRO A 64 0.43 -28.09 27.36
C PRO A 64 0.30 -26.81 26.52
N VAL A 65 0.03 -25.71 27.22
CA VAL A 65 0.12 -24.34 26.63
C VAL A 65 1.09 -23.51 27.47
N TYR A 66 2.06 -22.90 26.80
CA TYR A 66 3.15 -22.17 27.43
C TYR A 66 2.96 -20.67 27.29
N ALA A 67 2.92 -19.95 28.41
CA ALA A 67 2.90 -18.51 28.46
C ALA A 67 4.24 -17.90 28.02
N THR A 68 4.19 -16.78 27.30
CA THR A 68 5.40 -16.03 26.94
C THR A 68 5.56 -14.75 27.77
N GLY A 69 4.51 -14.28 28.43
CA GLY A 69 4.48 -13.05 29.22
C GLY A 69 4.45 -11.78 28.38
N GLY A 70 4.25 -11.85 27.07
CA GLY A 70 4.23 -10.71 26.18
C GLY A 70 3.26 -10.86 25.01
N ALA A 71 2.89 -9.75 24.39
CA ALA A 71 2.05 -9.75 23.20
C ALA A 71 2.81 -10.27 21.97
N MET A 72 2.06 -10.68 20.93
CA MET A 72 2.65 -11.02 19.63
C MET A 72 3.36 -9.80 19.05
N PHE A 73 4.61 -9.98 18.64
CA PHE A 73 5.51 -8.91 18.21
C PHE A 73 6.12 -9.18 16.83
N ALA A 74 6.55 -8.09 16.18
CA ALA A 74 7.47 -8.14 15.06
C ALA A 74 8.90 -7.86 15.56
N THR A 75 9.89 -8.52 14.95
CA THR A 75 11.31 -8.28 15.19
C THR A 75 11.83 -7.27 14.18
N LEU A 76 12.15 -6.08 14.66
CA LEU A 76 12.48 -4.92 13.85
C LEU A 76 13.99 -4.68 13.87
N GLY A 77 14.65 -4.88 12.75
CA GLY A 77 16.10 -4.75 12.61
C GLY A 77 16.55 -4.82 11.15
N PRO A 78 17.86 -4.73 10.89
CA PRO A 78 18.39 -4.82 9.53
C PRO A 78 18.23 -6.24 8.97
N GLY A 79 17.90 -6.33 7.69
CA GLY A 79 17.62 -7.61 7.01
C GLY A 79 16.12 -7.84 6.74
N ILE A 80 15.26 -6.90 7.10
CA ILE A 80 13.84 -6.91 6.72
C ILE A 80 13.69 -6.68 5.22
N ILE A 81 14.38 -5.69 4.66
CA ILE A 81 14.35 -5.40 3.22
C ILE A 81 14.91 -6.58 2.44
N ARG A 82 14.34 -6.88 1.29
CA ARG A 82 14.60 -8.04 0.41
C ARG A 82 14.08 -9.37 0.94
N ASN A 83 13.54 -9.40 2.15
CA ASN A 83 13.03 -10.63 2.74
C ASN A 83 11.58 -10.89 2.34
N ILE A 84 11.18 -12.14 2.45
CA ILE A 84 9.82 -12.63 2.23
C ILE A 84 9.38 -13.32 3.49
N PHE A 85 8.38 -12.73 4.13
CA PHE A 85 7.81 -13.27 5.36
C PHE A 85 6.44 -13.90 5.12
N ASP A 86 6.05 -14.79 6.01
CA ASP A 86 4.65 -15.18 6.15
C ASP A 86 3.87 -14.18 7.03
N GLY A 87 2.60 -14.49 7.34
CA GLY A 87 1.73 -13.59 8.09
C GLY A 87 2.17 -13.29 9.53
N ILE A 88 3.05 -14.10 10.11
CA ILE A 88 3.60 -13.96 11.48
C ILE A 88 5.11 -13.69 11.49
N GLU A 89 5.61 -13.11 10.40
CA GLU A 89 7.02 -12.70 10.23
C GLU A 89 8.03 -13.87 10.21
N ARG A 90 7.64 -15.08 9.80
CA ARG A 90 8.62 -16.14 9.57
C ARG A 90 9.25 -15.99 8.18
N PRO A 91 10.59 -16.05 8.04
CA PRO A 91 11.27 -15.86 6.77
C PRO A 91 11.11 -17.11 5.87
N LEU A 92 10.33 -16.98 4.81
CA LEU A 92 9.97 -18.11 3.94
C LEU A 92 11.18 -18.71 3.20
N SER A 93 12.17 -17.88 2.85
CA SER A 93 13.40 -18.36 2.20
C SER A 93 14.22 -19.26 3.12
N ALA A 94 14.43 -18.85 4.37
CA ALA A 94 15.16 -19.65 5.37
C ALA A 94 14.40 -20.94 5.70
N ILE A 95 13.07 -20.87 5.82
CA ILE A 95 12.23 -22.08 6.03
C ILE A 95 12.38 -23.04 4.85
N ALA A 96 12.39 -22.55 3.63
CA ALA A 96 12.54 -23.39 2.43
C ALA A 96 13.91 -24.08 2.36
N GLU A 97 14.98 -23.40 2.80
CA GLU A 97 16.32 -23.97 2.87
C GLU A 97 16.42 -25.11 3.91
N HIS A 98 15.78 -24.94 5.09
CA HIS A 98 15.87 -25.90 6.18
C HIS A 98 14.82 -27.02 6.11
N ASN A 99 13.60 -26.70 5.69
CA ASN A 99 12.44 -27.60 5.75
C ASN A 99 11.93 -28.04 4.36
N GLY A 100 12.50 -27.52 3.28
CA GLY A 100 12.05 -27.79 1.91
C GLY A 100 10.75 -27.04 1.55
N ALA A 101 9.91 -27.67 0.72
CA ALA A 101 8.72 -27.02 0.14
C ALA A 101 7.55 -26.81 1.13
N PHE A 102 7.62 -27.30 2.35
CA PHE A 102 6.53 -27.23 3.32
C PHE A 102 6.97 -26.55 4.62
N ILE A 103 6.09 -25.74 5.19
CA ILE A 103 6.29 -25.14 6.50
C ILE A 103 5.97 -26.18 7.56
N SER A 104 6.97 -26.60 8.32
CA SER A 104 6.79 -27.54 9.42
C SER A 104 6.06 -26.88 10.61
N LYS A 105 5.20 -27.63 11.29
CA LYS A 105 4.48 -27.16 12.47
C LYS A 105 5.45 -26.85 13.62
N GLY A 106 5.27 -25.69 14.25
CA GLY A 106 6.14 -25.21 15.32
C GLY A 106 7.55 -24.84 14.86
N CYS A 107 7.69 -24.49 13.57
CA CYS A 107 8.95 -24.00 13.01
C CYS A 107 9.35 -22.70 13.71
N ALA A 108 10.47 -22.70 14.42
CA ALA A 108 10.96 -21.60 15.24
C ALA A 108 12.13 -20.87 14.56
N GLU A 109 12.00 -20.59 13.26
CA GLU A 109 13.00 -19.77 12.55
C GLU A 109 12.96 -18.33 13.05
N SER A 110 14.14 -17.75 13.27
CA SER A 110 14.27 -16.32 13.60
C SER A 110 13.82 -15.46 12.43
N ALA A 111 13.08 -14.39 12.71
CA ALA A 111 12.62 -13.47 11.68
C ALA A 111 13.77 -12.83 10.88
N LEU A 112 14.90 -12.62 11.54
CA LEU A 112 16.11 -12.05 10.95
C LEU A 112 17.28 -13.00 11.09
N ASP A 113 18.23 -12.92 10.16
CA ASP A 113 19.46 -13.70 10.17
C ASP A 113 20.37 -13.24 11.34
N GLU A 114 20.45 -14.06 12.39
CA GLU A 114 21.22 -13.79 13.60
C GLU A 114 22.74 -13.92 13.42
N GLU A 115 23.18 -14.62 12.37
CA GLU A 115 24.59 -14.86 12.10
C GLU A 115 25.21 -13.78 11.19
N ARG A 116 24.37 -13.03 10.49
CA ARG A 116 24.83 -11.97 9.58
C ARG A 116 25.44 -10.79 10.34
N GLU A 117 26.63 -10.40 9.92
CA GLU A 117 27.31 -9.21 10.43
C GLU A 117 26.93 -7.97 9.61
N TRP A 118 26.69 -6.87 10.31
CA TRP A 118 26.36 -5.56 9.75
C TRP A 118 27.46 -4.56 10.08
N GLN A 119 27.91 -3.77 9.09
CA GLN A 119 28.85 -2.68 9.32
C GLN A 119 28.11 -1.51 9.95
N VAL A 120 28.34 -1.28 11.24
CA VAL A 120 27.65 -0.27 12.04
C VAL A 120 28.53 0.96 12.26
N ASN A 121 27.94 2.14 12.05
CA ASN A 121 28.51 3.43 12.43
C ASN A 121 27.76 3.96 13.64
N MET A 122 28.46 4.28 14.72
CA MET A 122 27.86 4.82 15.92
C MET A 122 27.69 6.34 15.80
N LEU A 123 26.54 6.84 16.28
CA LEU A 123 26.19 8.26 16.21
C LEU A 123 26.14 8.95 17.58
N VAL A 124 26.39 8.21 18.64
CA VAL A 124 26.29 8.69 20.03
C VAL A 124 27.59 8.43 20.80
N LYS A 125 27.75 9.11 21.93
CA LYS A 125 28.91 9.01 22.81
C LYS A 125 28.46 8.77 24.25
N PRO A 126 29.33 8.19 25.10
CA PRO A 126 29.07 8.13 26.55
C PRO A 126 28.77 9.52 27.12
N GLY A 127 27.73 9.61 27.95
CA GLY A 127 27.21 10.86 28.52
C GLY A 127 26.10 11.52 27.73
N ASP A 128 25.80 11.08 26.50
CA ASP A 128 24.65 11.59 25.74
C ASP A 128 23.34 11.15 26.40
N LYS A 129 22.34 12.03 26.37
CA LYS A 129 20.98 11.72 26.85
C LYS A 129 20.08 11.38 25.69
N LEU A 130 19.55 10.17 25.70
CA LEU A 130 18.68 9.66 24.66
C LEU A 130 17.28 9.39 25.18
N LYS A 131 16.30 9.54 24.32
CA LYS A 131 14.88 9.22 24.54
C LYS A 131 14.36 8.34 23.41
N GLY A 132 13.19 7.75 23.61
CA GLY A 132 12.54 6.92 22.61
C GLY A 132 12.50 7.57 21.23
N GLY A 133 12.94 6.84 20.22
CA GLY A 133 13.04 7.28 18.84
C GLY A 133 14.39 7.89 18.44
N ASP A 134 15.22 8.35 19.38
CA ASP A 134 16.54 8.90 19.05
C ASP A 134 17.43 7.84 18.38
N ILE A 135 18.17 8.27 17.35
CA ILE A 135 19.02 7.39 16.54
C ILE A 135 20.39 7.27 17.21
N TYR A 136 20.81 6.04 17.52
CA TYR A 136 22.11 5.79 18.15
C TYR A 136 23.17 5.19 17.22
N GLY A 137 22.75 4.70 16.05
CA GLY A 137 23.67 4.15 15.05
C GLY A 137 22.98 3.90 13.72
N GLU A 138 23.74 3.54 12.71
CA GLU A 138 23.23 3.24 11.39
C GLU A 138 24.08 2.19 10.67
N CYS A 139 23.50 1.49 9.72
CA CYS A 139 24.23 0.60 8.81
C CYS A 139 23.61 0.62 7.40
N PRO A 140 24.38 0.28 6.34
CA PRO A 140 23.81 0.06 5.02
C PRO A 140 23.06 -1.29 5.00
N GLU A 141 21.72 -1.25 4.93
CA GLU A 141 20.90 -2.46 4.81
C GLU A 141 20.89 -2.97 3.36
N THR A 142 20.68 -2.05 2.42
CA THR A 142 20.78 -2.27 0.99
C THR A 142 21.54 -1.11 0.34
N PRO A 143 21.90 -1.17 -0.96
CA PRO A 143 22.53 -0.05 -1.63
C PRO A 143 21.72 1.24 -1.64
N VAL A 144 20.40 1.17 -1.39
CA VAL A 144 19.48 2.30 -1.45
C VAL A 144 18.83 2.64 -0.11
N VAL A 145 18.92 1.74 0.87
CA VAL A 145 18.31 1.92 2.21
C VAL A 145 19.39 1.87 3.29
N LYS A 146 19.48 2.95 4.04
CA LYS A 146 20.30 3.05 5.23
C LYS A 146 19.44 2.76 6.46
N HIS A 147 19.75 1.68 7.16
CA HIS A 147 19.05 1.31 8.39
C HIS A 147 19.52 2.15 9.55
N LYS A 148 18.61 2.71 10.33
CA LYS A 148 18.90 3.54 11.49
C LYS A 148 18.42 2.85 12.76
N PHE A 149 19.32 2.67 13.72
CA PHE A 149 18.99 2.07 15.00
C PHE A 149 18.43 3.13 15.93
N MET A 150 17.22 2.88 16.44
CA MET A 150 16.47 3.84 17.24
C MET A 150 16.23 3.29 18.65
N VAL A 151 16.32 4.17 19.64
CA VAL A 151 15.92 3.83 21.01
C VAL A 151 14.46 3.41 21.02
N PRO A 152 14.11 2.25 21.62
CA PRO A 152 12.73 1.81 21.71
C PRO A 152 11.82 2.88 22.32
N PRO A 153 10.59 3.07 21.80
CA PRO A 153 9.64 4.00 22.38
C PRO A 153 9.39 3.74 23.87
N GLY A 154 9.35 4.81 24.67
CA GLY A 154 9.14 4.71 26.12
C GLY A 154 10.42 4.50 26.94
N LEU A 155 11.57 4.29 26.33
CA LEU A 155 12.86 4.21 27.00
C LEU A 155 13.57 5.58 26.93
N GLU A 156 14.14 6.03 28.04
CA GLU A 156 14.99 7.22 28.12
C GLU A 156 16.12 7.00 29.11
N GLY A 157 17.28 7.55 28.83
CA GLY A 157 18.43 7.41 29.73
C GLY A 157 19.68 8.14 29.24
N GLU A 158 20.75 7.98 30.01
CA GLU A 158 22.09 8.45 29.67
C GLU A 158 22.93 7.29 29.13
N VAL A 159 23.67 7.53 28.08
CA VAL A 159 24.58 6.55 27.47
C VAL A 159 25.75 6.28 28.41
N VAL A 160 25.89 5.06 28.87
CA VAL A 160 26.96 4.61 29.77
C VAL A 160 28.12 4.04 28.98
N ASP A 161 27.83 3.19 27.99
CA ASP A 161 28.82 2.52 27.15
C ASP A 161 28.39 2.49 25.68
N VAL A 162 29.35 2.63 24.78
CA VAL A 162 29.16 2.57 23.33
C VAL A 162 30.30 1.75 22.73
N LYS A 163 29.95 0.75 21.94
CA LYS A 163 30.94 -0.02 21.16
C LYS A 163 31.51 0.85 20.02
N PRO A 164 32.75 0.63 19.59
CA PRO A 164 33.33 1.33 18.43
C PRO A 164 32.60 0.98 17.13
N ASP A 165 32.79 1.79 16.09
CA ASP A 165 32.38 1.43 14.73
C ASP A 165 32.95 0.08 14.34
N GLY A 166 32.14 -0.80 13.77
CA GLY A 166 32.58 -2.15 13.44
C GLY A 166 31.48 -3.04 12.93
N LYS A 167 31.78 -4.32 12.86
CA LYS A 167 30.84 -5.36 12.45
C LYS A 167 30.18 -6.00 13.67
N TYR A 168 28.87 -6.02 13.66
CA TYR A 168 28.06 -6.59 14.74
C TYR A 168 26.89 -7.40 14.19
N LYS A 169 26.50 -8.44 14.96
CA LYS A 169 25.29 -9.22 14.74
C LYS A 169 24.09 -8.52 15.36
N ILE A 170 22.88 -8.91 14.95
CA ILE A 170 21.65 -8.24 15.40
C ILE A 170 21.39 -8.28 16.91
N ASN A 171 21.88 -9.30 17.59
CA ASN A 171 21.72 -9.50 19.04
C ASN A 171 22.90 -8.93 19.86
N ASP A 172 23.96 -8.40 19.22
CA ASP A 172 25.08 -7.81 19.93
C ASP A 172 24.67 -6.51 20.61
N THR A 173 24.99 -6.36 21.89
CA THR A 173 24.80 -5.10 22.61
C THR A 173 25.81 -4.08 22.13
N ILE A 174 25.34 -2.97 21.54
CA ILE A 174 26.19 -1.92 20.97
C ILE A 174 26.18 -0.62 21.77
N VAL A 175 25.08 -0.35 22.51
CA VAL A 175 24.93 0.81 23.39
C VAL A 175 24.27 0.36 24.67
N THR A 176 24.72 0.89 25.83
CA THR A 176 24.09 0.71 27.13
C THR A 176 23.54 2.03 27.62
N LEU A 177 22.24 2.08 27.90
CA LEU A 177 21.53 3.23 28.46
C LEU A 177 21.23 2.99 29.92
N ARG A 178 21.51 3.99 30.78
CA ARG A 178 21.08 3.99 32.18
C ARG A 178 19.89 4.90 32.39
N ASP A 179 18.78 4.35 32.83
CA ASP A 179 17.57 5.11 33.11
C ASP A 179 17.68 5.95 34.41
N LYS A 180 16.67 6.79 34.66
CA LYS A 180 16.60 7.63 35.87
C LYS A 180 16.53 6.84 37.17
N LYS A 181 16.21 5.55 37.12
CA LYS A 181 16.16 4.64 38.27
C LYS A 181 17.47 3.89 38.49
N GLY A 182 18.49 4.16 37.67
CA GLY A 182 19.78 3.51 37.72
C GLY A 182 19.85 2.13 37.08
N LYS A 183 18.81 1.72 36.35
CA LYS A 183 18.78 0.43 35.64
C LYS A 183 19.43 0.59 34.28
N ASP A 184 20.31 -0.34 33.95
CA ASP A 184 20.96 -0.42 32.65
C ASP A 184 20.08 -1.19 31.65
N HIS A 185 19.96 -0.62 30.44
CA HIS A 185 19.24 -1.18 29.31
C HIS A 185 20.20 -1.35 28.14
N GLU A 186 20.28 -2.56 27.65
CA GLU A 186 21.13 -2.93 26.52
C GLU A 186 20.38 -2.68 25.21
N LEU A 187 21.00 -1.93 24.30
CA LEU A 187 20.49 -1.67 22.97
C LEU A 187 21.30 -2.48 21.96
N THR A 188 20.59 -3.25 21.17
CA THR A 188 21.12 -4.09 20.09
C THR A 188 20.76 -3.51 18.71
N LEU A 189 21.02 -4.23 17.63
CA LEU A 189 20.64 -3.81 16.27
C LEU A 189 19.16 -4.07 15.98
N CYS A 190 18.44 -4.78 16.85
CA CYS A 190 17.03 -5.07 16.67
C CYS A 190 16.21 -4.72 17.91
N GLN A 191 14.92 -4.57 17.71
CA GLN A 191 13.93 -4.36 18.77
C GLN A 191 12.64 -5.13 18.46
N ARG A 192 11.85 -5.43 19.48
CA ARG A 192 10.56 -6.08 19.33
C ARG A 192 9.44 -5.07 19.55
N TRP A 193 8.39 -5.14 18.72
CA TRP A 193 7.22 -4.29 18.86
C TRP A 193 5.93 -5.07 18.66
N PRO A 194 4.92 -4.90 19.54
CA PRO A 194 3.62 -5.56 19.38
C PRO A 194 2.93 -5.14 18.08
N ILE A 195 2.55 -6.10 17.24
CA ILE A 195 2.01 -5.81 15.91
C ILE A 195 0.66 -5.09 15.93
N ARG A 196 -0.14 -5.31 16.98
CA ARG A 196 -1.46 -4.69 17.12
C ARG A 196 -1.43 -3.28 17.70
N ILE A 197 -0.29 -2.83 18.21
CA ILE A 197 -0.13 -1.50 18.81
C ILE A 197 0.57 -0.59 17.81
N PRO A 198 -0.07 0.52 17.39
CA PRO A 198 0.59 1.51 16.54
C PRO A 198 1.86 2.06 17.19
N ARG A 199 2.91 2.27 16.41
CA ARG A 199 4.13 2.90 16.92
C ARG A 199 3.89 4.39 17.16
N PRO A 200 4.31 4.94 18.31
CA PRO A 200 4.04 6.32 18.68
C PRO A 200 4.79 7.30 17.79
N VAL A 201 4.18 8.46 17.59
CA VAL A 201 4.74 9.59 16.83
C VAL A 201 4.70 10.84 17.68
N ASN A 202 5.49 11.85 17.34
CA ASN A 202 5.44 13.14 18.03
C ASN A 202 4.10 13.84 17.72
N ARG A 203 3.79 14.02 16.42
CA ARG A 203 2.51 14.57 15.96
C ARG A 203 2.21 14.18 14.52
N ARG A 204 0.93 14.19 14.18
CA ARG A 204 0.49 14.08 12.79
C ARG A 204 0.64 15.43 12.09
N LEU A 205 1.07 15.39 10.84
CA LEU A 205 1.22 16.56 9.98
C LEU A 205 0.16 16.51 8.86
N PRO A 206 -0.22 17.67 8.28
CA PRO A 206 -1.10 17.68 7.12
C PRO A 206 -0.46 16.95 5.94
N ALA A 207 -1.23 16.14 5.25
CA ALA A 207 -0.80 15.43 4.04
C ALA A 207 -0.91 16.38 2.83
N GLN A 208 0.13 17.16 2.58
CA GLN A 208 0.17 18.21 1.55
C GLN A 208 1.11 17.90 0.40
N ARG A 209 1.64 16.67 0.31
CA ARG A 209 2.50 16.21 -0.78
C ARG A 209 1.87 15.00 -1.45
N PRO A 210 1.72 14.98 -2.77
CA PRO A 210 1.20 13.81 -3.46
C PRO A 210 2.22 12.67 -3.44
N LEU A 211 1.72 11.43 -3.45
CA LEU A 211 2.49 10.27 -3.86
C LEU A 211 2.42 10.21 -5.38
N ILE A 212 3.51 10.54 -6.05
CA ILE A 212 3.57 10.49 -7.52
C ILE A 212 3.74 9.06 -7.97
N THR A 213 2.86 8.62 -8.85
CA THR A 213 2.77 7.23 -9.29
C THR A 213 3.20 7.02 -10.74
N GLY A 214 3.28 8.09 -11.52
CA GLY A 214 3.52 8.03 -12.97
C GLY A 214 2.31 7.51 -13.76
N GLN A 215 1.18 7.26 -13.08
CA GLN A 215 -0.09 6.89 -13.69
C GLN A 215 -0.95 8.15 -13.87
N ARG A 216 -1.22 8.52 -15.13
CA ARG A 216 -1.91 9.79 -15.43
C ARG A 216 -3.26 9.93 -14.75
N VAL A 217 -4.09 8.89 -14.79
CA VAL A 217 -5.42 8.93 -14.18
C VAL A 217 -5.35 9.16 -12.66
N ILE A 218 -4.31 8.64 -12.00
CA ILE A 218 -4.11 8.82 -10.57
C ILE A 218 -3.50 10.19 -10.29
N ASP A 219 -2.34 10.49 -10.85
CA ASP A 219 -1.60 11.71 -10.54
C ASP A 219 -2.37 12.98 -10.88
N THR A 220 -3.27 12.94 -11.88
CA THR A 220 -4.05 14.10 -12.30
C THR A 220 -5.47 14.11 -11.75
N LEU A 221 -6.28 13.07 -12.03
CA LEU A 221 -7.70 13.11 -11.67
C LEU A 221 -7.97 12.73 -10.21
N PHE A 222 -7.28 11.70 -9.73
CA PHE A 222 -7.56 11.10 -8.41
C PHE A 222 -6.28 10.94 -7.56
N PRO A 223 -5.56 12.04 -7.28
CA PRO A 223 -4.28 11.95 -6.58
C PRO A 223 -4.43 11.45 -5.15
N ILE A 224 -3.42 10.75 -4.67
CA ILE A 224 -3.28 10.36 -3.28
C ILE A 224 -2.14 11.15 -2.63
N ALA A 225 -2.35 11.58 -1.40
CA ALA A 225 -1.29 12.22 -0.63
C ALA A 225 -0.33 11.19 -0.03
N LYS A 226 0.94 11.53 0.12
CA LYS A 226 1.87 10.80 1.00
C LYS A 226 1.31 10.80 2.42
N GLY A 227 1.15 9.63 2.99
CA GLY A 227 0.46 9.47 4.26
C GLY A 227 -1.06 9.33 4.15
N GLY A 228 -1.59 9.24 2.93
CA GLY A 228 -3.00 9.03 2.67
C GLY A 228 -3.41 7.56 2.64
N ALA A 229 -4.71 7.33 2.44
CA ALA A 229 -5.29 6.01 2.29
C ALA A 229 -6.16 5.95 1.04
N ALA A 230 -5.94 4.94 0.20
CA ALA A 230 -6.71 4.67 -1.00
C ALA A 230 -7.25 3.25 -1.03
N ALA A 231 -8.42 3.09 -1.62
CA ALA A 231 -8.99 1.79 -1.94
C ALA A 231 -9.02 1.56 -3.45
N ILE A 232 -8.71 0.33 -3.87
CA ILE A 232 -8.85 -0.14 -5.25
C ILE A 232 -9.91 -1.25 -5.26
N PRO A 233 -11.19 -0.93 -5.31
CA PRO A 233 -12.23 -1.94 -5.44
C PRO A 233 -12.39 -2.35 -6.89
N GLY A 234 -12.58 -3.65 -7.11
CA GLY A 234 -12.83 -4.18 -8.44
C GLY A 234 -13.11 -5.67 -8.42
N GLY A 235 -13.93 -6.14 -9.35
CA GLY A 235 -14.21 -7.55 -9.54
C GLY A 235 -13.01 -8.33 -10.08
N PHE A 236 -13.20 -9.62 -10.25
CA PHE A 236 -12.19 -10.47 -10.87
C PHE A 236 -11.92 -10.03 -12.33
N GLY A 237 -10.65 -10.00 -12.73
CA GLY A 237 -10.23 -9.65 -14.09
C GLY A 237 -10.21 -8.16 -14.43
N THR A 238 -10.47 -7.27 -13.47
CA THR A 238 -10.44 -5.81 -13.69
C THR A 238 -9.04 -5.19 -13.64
N GLY A 239 -8.01 -5.98 -13.37
CA GLY A 239 -6.61 -5.51 -13.33
C GLY A 239 -6.13 -4.97 -11.99
N LYS A 240 -6.76 -5.33 -10.85
CA LYS A 240 -6.32 -4.93 -9.50
C LYS A 240 -4.84 -5.22 -9.25
N THR A 241 -4.44 -6.46 -9.46
CA THR A 241 -3.05 -6.91 -9.26
C THR A 241 -2.09 -6.07 -10.10
N MET A 242 -2.39 -5.90 -11.39
CA MET A 242 -1.54 -5.12 -12.29
C MET A 242 -1.46 -3.66 -11.84
N THR A 243 -2.57 -3.06 -11.41
CA THR A 243 -2.59 -1.68 -10.92
C THR A 243 -1.69 -1.53 -9.68
N GLN A 244 -1.81 -2.42 -8.69
CA GLN A 244 -0.95 -2.38 -7.50
C GLN A 244 0.52 -2.65 -7.83
N HIS A 245 0.83 -3.57 -8.75
CA HIS A 245 2.19 -3.80 -9.19
C HIS A 245 2.78 -2.55 -9.87
N GLN A 246 2.03 -1.87 -10.72
CA GLN A 246 2.48 -0.61 -11.34
C GLN A 246 2.73 0.47 -10.28
N LEU A 247 1.86 0.59 -9.28
CA LEU A 247 2.06 1.51 -8.17
C LEU A 247 3.31 1.17 -7.35
N ALA A 248 3.50 -0.10 -7.01
CA ALA A 248 4.69 -0.55 -6.28
C ALA A 248 5.99 -0.29 -7.04
N LYS A 249 5.97 -0.47 -8.37
CA LYS A 249 7.14 -0.23 -9.24
C LYS A 249 7.53 1.25 -9.31
N TRP A 250 6.56 2.12 -9.50
CA TRP A 250 6.79 3.47 -9.99
C TRP A 250 6.56 4.57 -8.98
N CYS A 251 5.80 4.32 -7.89
CA CYS A 251 5.53 5.37 -6.92
C CYS A 251 6.82 5.87 -6.26
N ASP A 252 6.81 7.15 -5.89
CA ASP A 252 7.94 7.84 -5.28
C ASP A 252 8.09 7.61 -3.77
N ALA A 253 7.51 6.53 -3.24
CA ALA A 253 7.80 6.04 -1.90
C ALA A 253 9.23 5.49 -1.81
N ASP A 254 9.86 5.66 -0.64
CA ASP A 254 11.22 5.15 -0.41
C ASP A 254 11.23 3.64 -0.20
N ILE A 255 10.23 3.12 0.49
CA ILE A 255 10.09 1.71 0.84
C ILE A 255 8.68 1.23 0.54
N ILE A 256 8.60 0.05 -0.05
CA ILE A 256 7.36 -0.65 -0.38
C ILE A 256 7.20 -1.87 0.52
N ILE A 257 6.07 -1.98 1.18
CA ILE A 257 5.64 -3.19 1.88
C ILE A 257 4.49 -3.79 1.06
N TYR A 258 4.70 -4.94 0.45
CA TYR A 258 3.66 -5.64 -0.31
C TYR A 258 3.11 -6.79 0.51
N VAL A 259 1.83 -6.73 0.86
CA VAL A 259 1.15 -7.75 1.66
C VAL A 259 0.18 -8.53 0.79
N GLY A 260 0.54 -9.77 0.46
CA GLY A 260 -0.37 -10.74 -0.17
C GLY A 260 -1.17 -11.45 0.91
N CYS A 261 -2.42 -11.01 1.12
CA CYS A 261 -3.30 -11.52 2.15
C CYS A 261 -4.36 -12.44 1.55
N GLY A 262 -4.17 -13.75 1.70
CA GLY A 262 -5.12 -14.76 1.24
C GLY A 262 -5.19 -14.94 -0.29
N GLU A 263 -4.20 -14.49 -1.01
CA GLU A 263 -4.15 -14.58 -2.46
C GLU A 263 -3.52 -15.89 -2.95
N ARG A 264 -3.60 -16.12 -4.25
CA ARG A 264 -3.08 -17.35 -4.85
C ARG A 264 -1.56 -17.37 -4.83
N GLY A 265 -0.96 -18.53 -4.53
CA GLY A 265 0.49 -18.69 -4.50
C GLY A 265 1.18 -18.34 -5.82
N ASN A 266 0.55 -18.63 -6.96
CA ASN A 266 1.08 -18.26 -8.28
C ASN A 266 1.14 -16.74 -8.52
N GLU A 267 0.18 -15.95 -8.00
CA GLU A 267 0.21 -14.49 -8.10
C GLU A 267 1.34 -13.91 -7.25
N MET A 268 1.56 -14.47 -6.05
CA MET A 268 2.68 -14.08 -5.20
C MET A 268 4.03 -14.43 -5.82
N THR A 269 4.16 -15.61 -6.42
CA THR A 269 5.39 -16.01 -7.13
C THR A 269 5.65 -15.11 -8.33
N GLN A 270 4.62 -14.72 -9.06
CA GLN A 270 4.74 -13.79 -10.18
C GLN A 270 5.20 -12.40 -9.69
N ALA A 271 4.61 -11.88 -8.59
CA ALA A 271 5.02 -10.61 -7.99
C ALA A 271 6.50 -10.62 -7.58
N LEU A 272 6.95 -11.71 -6.95
CA LEU A 272 8.34 -11.92 -6.57
C LEU A 272 9.29 -11.87 -7.77
N LYS A 273 8.95 -12.61 -8.82
CA LYS A 273 9.73 -12.66 -10.06
C LYS A 273 9.80 -11.28 -10.71
N GLU A 274 8.66 -10.62 -10.87
CA GLU A 274 8.59 -9.28 -11.46
C GLU A 274 9.40 -8.26 -10.66
N PHE A 275 9.30 -8.24 -9.33
CA PHE A 275 10.07 -7.31 -8.50
C PHE A 275 11.57 -7.60 -8.51
N GLY A 276 11.98 -8.86 -8.68
CA GLY A 276 13.38 -9.25 -8.82
C GLY A 276 14.01 -8.86 -10.17
N GLU A 277 13.23 -8.86 -11.24
CA GLU A 277 13.70 -8.55 -12.60
C GLU A 277 13.69 -7.06 -12.94
N ILE A 278 12.96 -6.25 -12.17
CA ILE A 278 12.77 -4.82 -12.46
C ILE A 278 13.79 -3.99 -11.70
N SER A 279 14.40 -3.06 -12.42
CA SER A 279 15.22 -2.01 -11.83
C SER A 279 14.36 -0.80 -11.47
N ASP A 280 14.56 -0.26 -10.28
CA ASP A 280 13.96 1.01 -9.85
C ASP A 280 14.48 2.13 -10.75
N PRO A 281 13.62 2.85 -11.47
CA PRO A 281 14.03 3.89 -12.42
C PRO A 281 14.76 5.06 -11.76
N ARG A 282 14.54 5.28 -10.45
CA ARG A 282 15.16 6.37 -9.70
C ARG A 282 16.61 6.05 -9.29
N THR A 283 16.87 4.80 -9.00
CA THR A 283 18.17 4.37 -8.44
C THR A 283 18.98 3.48 -9.39
N GLY A 284 18.35 2.90 -10.41
CA GLY A 284 18.94 1.89 -11.29
C GLY A 284 19.26 0.56 -10.61
N LYS A 285 18.84 0.38 -9.35
CA LYS A 285 19.02 -0.84 -8.56
C LYS A 285 17.78 -1.73 -8.62
N PRO A 286 17.89 -3.03 -8.28
CA PRO A 286 16.72 -3.90 -8.22
C PRO A 286 15.62 -3.32 -7.32
N LEU A 287 14.36 -3.44 -7.73
CA LEU A 287 13.23 -2.96 -6.95
C LEU A 287 13.16 -3.64 -5.56
N THR A 288 13.63 -4.89 -5.47
CA THR A 288 13.75 -5.63 -4.21
C THR A 288 14.60 -4.92 -3.16
N ASP A 289 15.53 -4.05 -3.56
CA ASP A 289 16.40 -3.32 -2.64
C ASP A 289 15.67 -2.31 -1.75
N ARG A 290 14.40 -2.02 -2.07
CA ARG A 290 13.51 -1.17 -1.27
C ARG A 290 12.16 -1.82 -0.96
N THR A 291 12.03 -3.14 -1.14
CA THR A 291 10.75 -3.85 -1.00
C THR A 291 10.83 -4.95 0.03
N VAL A 292 9.75 -5.09 0.80
CA VAL A 292 9.47 -6.21 1.70
C VAL A 292 8.20 -6.90 1.23
N LEU A 293 8.21 -8.22 1.22
CA LEU A 293 7.05 -9.02 0.83
C LEU A 293 6.54 -9.82 2.03
N ILE A 294 5.24 -9.76 2.26
CA ILE A 294 4.54 -10.63 3.21
C ILE A 294 3.59 -11.49 2.38
N ALA A 295 3.82 -12.80 2.40
CA ALA A 295 3.06 -13.75 1.61
C ALA A 295 2.29 -14.70 2.54
N ASN A 296 1.01 -14.41 2.76
CA ASN A 296 0.07 -15.36 3.33
C ASN A 296 -0.90 -15.80 2.24
N THR A 297 -0.61 -16.94 1.62
CA THR A 297 -1.42 -17.48 0.52
C THR A 297 -2.72 -18.11 1.01
N SER A 298 -3.65 -18.36 0.10
CA SER A 298 -5.00 -18.86 0.43
C SER A 298 -5.02 -20.24 1.09
N ASN A 299 -3.95 -21.02 0.94
CA ASN A 299 -3.78 -22.34 1.58
C ASN A 299 -3.06 -22.28 2.93
N MET A 300 -2.60 -21.12 3.36
CA MET A 300 -1.99 -20.93 4.68
C MET A 300 -3.06 -20.70 5.76
N PRO A 301 -2.72 -20.85 7.05
CA PRO A 301 -3.66 -20.71 8.15
C PRO A 301 -4.40 -19.37 8.17
N VAL A 302 -5.70 -19.41 8.48
CA VAL A 302 -6.60 -18.25 8.49
C VAL A 302 -6.16 -17.19 9.51
N ALA A 303 -5.73 -17.63 10.69
CA ALA A 303 -5.27 -16.71 11.73
C ALA A 303 -4.00 -15.95 11.32
N ALA A 304 -3.05 -16.61 10.65
CA ALA A 304 -1.87 -15.95 10.10
C ALA A 304 -2.24 -14.95 8.99
N ARG A 305 -3.31 -15.22 8.23
CA ARG A 305 -3.86 -14.27 7.26
C ARG A 305 -4.37 -13.01 7.94
N GLU A 306 -5.08 -13.16 9.06
CA GLU A 306 -5.53 -12.01 9.86
C GLU A 306 -4.35 -11.18 10.38
N ALA A 307 -3.29 -11.83 10.88
CA ALA A 307 -2.11 -11.16 11.42
C ALA A 307 -1.28 -10.45 10.34
N SER A 308 -1.27 -10.92 9.09
CA SER A 308 -0.39 -10.44 8.02
C SER A 308 -0.48 -8.93 7.77
N ILE A 309 -1.67 -8.37 7.89
CA ILE A 309 -1.91 -6.92 7.73
C ILE A 309 -1.22 -6.13 8.85
N TYR A 310 -1.31 -6.62 10.09
CA TYR A 310 -0.69 -5.96 11.24
C TYR A 310 0.83 -6.09 11.22
N THR A 311 1.35 -7.22 10.79
CA THR A 311 2.78 -7.41 10.56
C THR A 311 3.28 -6.41 9.52
N GLY A 312 2.60 -6.31 8.37
CA GLY A 312 2.98 -5.38 7.31
C GLY A 312 2.99 -3.93 7.73
N ILE A 313 1.93 -3.48 8.41
CA ILE A 313 1.87 -2.08 8.85
C ILE A 313 2.89 -1.76 9.93
N THR A 314 3.23 -2.72 10.79
CA THR A 314 4.27 -2.54 11.82
C THR A 314 5.65 -2.37 11.20
N LEU A 315 5.99 -3.15 10.18
CA LEU A 315 7.22 -2.97 9.40
C LEU A 315 7.25 -1.59 8.72
N ALA A 316 6.13 -1.16 8.13
CA ALA A 316 6.03 0.16 7.53
C ALA A 316 6.24 1.29 8.54
N GLU A 317 5.67 1.19 9.74
CA GLU A 317 5.86 2.16 10.82
C GLU A 317 7.30 2.25 11.30
N TYR A 318 8.00 1.12 11.33
CA TYR A 318 9.41 1.09 11.74
C TYR A 318 10.31 1.88 10.78
N TYR A 319 10.14 1.69 9.47
CA TYR A 319 10.89 2.48 8.48
C TYR A 319 10.43 3.94 8.41
N ARG A 320 9.14 4.21 8.61
CA ARG A 320 8.64 5.58 8.77
C ARG A 320 9.37 6.31 9.90
N ASP A 321 9.58 5.65 11.04
CA ASP A 321 10.25 6.22 12.21
C ASP A 321 11.71 6.59 11.93
N MET A 322 12.34 5.96 10.94
CA MET A 322 13.67 6.33 10.43
C MET A 322 13.67 7.58 9.55
N GLY A 323 12.49 8.10 9.19
CA GLY A 323 12.33 9.26 8.31
C GLY A 323 12.06 8.90 6.84
N TYR A 324 11.68 7.65 6.55
CA TYR A 324 11.31 7.23 5.20
C TYR A 324 9.82 7.44 4.91
N HIS A 325 9.51 7.64 3.63
CA HIS A 325 8.16 7.58 3.11
C HIS A 325 7.86 6.16 2.65
N THR A 326 7.00 5.48 3.37
CA THR A 326 6.63 4.08 3.08
C THR A 326 5.28 4.01 2.39
N ALA A 327 5.10 3.02 1.53
CA ALA A 327 3.81 2.67 0.97
C ALA A 327 3.52 1.19 1.24
N ILE A 328 2.35 0.89 1.76
CA ILE A 328 1.87 -0.47 1.96
C ILE A 328 0.80 -0.79 0.93
N MET A 329 1.01 -1.87 0.18
CA MET A 329 0.07 -2.42 -0.79
C MET A 329 -0.58 -3.65 -0.18
N ALA A 330 -1.83 -3.55 0.26
CA ALA A 330 -2.58 -4.67 0.83
C ALA A 330 -3.43 -5.34 -0.25
N TYR A 331 -3.08 -6.57 -0.61
CA TYR A 331 -3.77 -7.38 -1.63
C TYR A 331 -4.18 -8.75 -1.06
N SER A 332 -5.45 -9.00 -0.66
CA SER A 332 -6.54 -8.02 -0.62
C SER A 332 -7.14 -7.92 0.78
N THR A 333 -7.68 -6.76 1.11
CA THR A 333 -8.37 -6.54 2.39
C THR A 333 -9.69 -7.32 2.48
N SER A 334 -10.30 -7.70 1.37
CA SER A 334 -11.46 -8.60 1.35
C SER A 334 -11.13 -9.98 1.91
N ARG A 335 -9.95 -10.52 1.57
CA ARG A 335 -9.49 -11.81 2.10
C ARG A 335 -9.16 -11.74 3.59
N TRP A 336 -8.68 -10.59 4.03
CA TRP A 336 -8.52 -10.31 5.46
C TRP A 336 -9.86 -10.28 6.18
N ALA A 337 -10.87 -9.60 5.63
CA ALA A 337 -12.23 -9.58 6.18
C ALA A 337 -12.86 -10.99 6.20
N GLU A 338 -12.63 -11.80 5.17
CA GLU A 338 -13.06 -13.21 5.16
C GLU A 338 -12.39 -14.01 6.29
N ALA A 339 -11.13 -13.76 6.60
CA ALA A 339 -10.46 -14.38 7.74
C ALA A 339 -11.11 -13.99 9.07
N LEU A 340 -11.45 -12.71 9.25
CA LEU A 340 -12.19 -12.25 10.42
C LEU A 340 -13.57 -12.92 10.52
N ARG A 341 -14.27 -13.09 9.40
CA ARG A 341 -15.56 -13.78 9.35
C ARG A 341 -15.44 -15.25 9.76
N GLU A 342 -14.41 -15.95 9.26
CA GLU A 342 -14.19 -17.36 9.60
C GLU A 342 -13.84 -17.53 11.08
N ILE A 343 -12.97 -16.68 11.62
CA ILE A 343 -12.59 -16.71 13.04
C ILE A 343 -13.80 -16.43 13.92
N SER A 344 -14.58 -15.39 13.63
CA SER A 344 -15.77 -15.05 14.41
C SER A 344 -16.82 -16.17 14.38
N GLY A 345 -16.97 -16.84 13.22
CA GLY A 345 -17.83 -18.02 13.11
C GLY A 345 -17.38 -19.21 13.98
N ARG A 346 -16.06 -19.42 14.10
CA ARG A 346 -15.48 -20.45 15.02
C ARG A 346 -15.66 -20.10 16.50
N LEU A 347 -15.72 -18.80 16.80
CA LEU A 347 -15.97 -18.28 18.14
C LEU A 347 -17.47 -18.24 18.48
N GLU A 348 -18.35 -18.64 17.55
CA GLU A 348 -19.82 -18.60 17.69
C GLU A 348 -20.33 -17.20 18.03
N GLU A 349 -19.64 -16.16 17.52
CA GLU A 349 -20.07 -14.77 17.69
C GLU A 349 -21.28 -14.46 16.81
N MET A 350 -22.15 -13.56 17.28
CA MET A 350 -23.33 -13.17 16.52
C MET A 350 -22.90 -12.44 15.25
N PRO A 351 -23.29 -12.93 14.05
CA PRO A 351 -22.93 -12.29 12.80
C PRO A 351 -23.73 -11.01 12.57
N ALA A 352 -23.11 -10.04 11.93
CA ALA A 352 -23.75 -8.85 11.35
C ALA A 352 -24.01 -9.07 9.84
N ASP A 353 -24.02 -7.98 9.06
CA ASP A 353 -24.32 -8.00 7.63
C ASP A 353 -23.44 -9.02 6.87
N GLU A 354 -24.07 -9.83 6.04
CA GLU A 354 -23.42 -10.87 5.21
C GLU A 354 -22.54 -11.86 5.99
N GLY A 355 -22.79 -12.04 7.27
CA GLY A 355 -22.06 -12.97 8.14
C GLY A 355 -20.70 -12.44 8.63
N PHE A 356 -20.38 -11.17 8.39
CA PHE A 356 -19.19 -10.54 8.95
C PHE A 356 -19.39 -10.21 10.44
N PRO A 357 -18.29 -10.15 11.24
CA PRO A 357 -18.41 -9.73 12.62
C PRO A 357 -18.83 -8.25 12.73
N ALA A 358 -19.57 -7.90 13.77
CA ALA A 358 -20.03 -6.53 14.03
C ALA A 358 -18.86 -5.54 14.21
N TYR A 359 -17.67 -6.02 14.55
CA TYR A 359 -16.46 -5.21 14.71
C TYR A 359 -15.63 -5.06 13.42
N LEU A 360 -16.09 -5.54 12.27
CA LEU A 360 -15.38 -5.35 10.99
C LEU A 360 -15.05 -3.88 10.71
N PRO A 361 -15.97 -2.90 10.89
CA PRO A 361 -15.66 -1.49 10.68
C PRO A 361 -14.51 -0.99 11.57
N SER A 362 -14.51 -1.38 12.85
CA SER A 362 -13.46 -1.00 13.79
C SER A 362 -12.09 -1.54 13.38
N ARG A 363 -12.02 -2.78 12.94
CA ARG A 363 -10.77 -3.39 12.45
C ARG A 363 -10.24 -2.70 11.20
N LEU A 364 -11.11 -2.37 10.25
CA LEU A 364 -10.73 -1.60 9.07
C LEU A 364 -10.23 -0.21 9.44
N SER A 365 -10.92 0.47 10.35
CA SER A 365 -10.51 1.78 10.87
C SER A 365 -9.13 1.71 11.53
N GLU A 366 -8.90 0.77 12.45
CA GLU A 366 -7.60 0.56 13.12
C GLU A 366 -6.44 0.41 12.12
N PHE A 367 -6.67 -0.30 11.03
CA PHE A 367 -5.65 -0.47 9.99
C PHE A 367 -5.41 0.81 9.20
N TYR A 368 -6.46 1.42 8.62
CA TYR A 368 -6.33 2.60 7.77
C TYR A 368 -5.90 3.85 8.55
N GLU A 369 -6.23 3.97 9.84
CA GLU A 369 -5.79 5.07 10.69
C GLU A 369 -4.29 5.05 11.02
N ARG A 370 -3.62 3.93 10.79
CA ARG A 370 -2.15 3.85 10.90
C ARG A 370 -1.43 4.54 9.74
N ALA A 371 -2.12 4.85 8.64
CA ALA A 371 -1.62 5.77 7.62
C ALA A 371 -1.48 7.18 8.17
N GLY A 372 -0.51 7.93 7.68
CA GLY A 372 -0.34 9.33 8.04
C GLY A 372 1.00 9.91 7.61
N TYR A 373 1.03 11.22 7.47
CA TYR A 373 2.25 12.02 7.38
C TYR A 373 2.55 12.54 8.77
N VAL A 374 3.73 12.25 9.29
CA VAL A 374 4.02 12.45 10.72
C VAL A 374 5.38 13.09 10.96
N LYS A 375 5.49 13.77 12.10
CA LYS A 375 6.76 14.07 12.71
C LYS A 375 7.08 12.96 13.71
N ASN A 376 8.19 12.26 13.49
CA ASN A 376 8.66 11.15 14.31
C ASN A 376 9.17 11.63 15.67
N LEU A 377 9.35 10.71 16.61
CA LEU A 377 9.89 11.01 17.95
C LEU A 377 11.29 11.66 17.89
N ASN A 378 12.11 11.27 16.90
CA ASN A 378 13.44 11.83 16.64
C ASN A 378 13.42 13.17 15.88
N GLY A 379 12.24 13.71 15.59
CA GLY A 379 12.08 14.99 14.91
C GLY A 379 12.14 14.92 13.37
N THR A 380 12.42 13.78 12.77
CA THR A 380 12.35 13.60 11.32
C THR A 380 10.90 13.52 10.85
N GLU A 381 10.69 13.75 9.57
CA GLU A 381 9.38 13.51 8.92
C GLU A 381 9.38 12.16 8.24
N GLY A 382 8.25 11.48 8.27
CA GLY A 382 8.02 10.23 7.58
C GLY A 382 6.54 10.05 7.27
N SER A 383 6.21 9.11 6.41
CA SER A 383 4.82 8.83 6.07
C SER A 383 4.56 7.37 5.79
N ILE A 384 3.32 6.96 6.00
CA ILE A 384 2.79 5.67 5.56
C ILE A 384 1.58 5.94 4.68
N THR A 385 1.65 5.54 3.43
CA THR A 385 0.52 5.55 2.51
C THR A 385 -0.03 4.14 2.39
N ILE A 386 -1.33 3.96 2.61
CA ILE A 386 -1.99 2.65 2.52
C ILE A 386 -2.80 2.59 1.24
N ILE A 387 -2.57 1.54 0.45
CA ILE A 387 -3.34 1.24 -0.76
C ILE A 387 -3.91 -0.16 -0.61
N GLY A 388 -5.21 -0.25 -0.33
CA GLY A 388 -5.92 -1.50 -0.09
C GLY A 388 -6.72 -1.93 -1.31
N ALA A 389 -6.46 -3.13 -1.84
CA ALA A 389 -7.32 -3.73 -2.85
C ALA A 389 -8.54 -4.37 -2.19
N VAL A 390 -9.71 -4.10 -2.75
CA VAL A 390 -10.97 -4.71 -2.32
C VAL A 390 -11.53 -5.55 -3.48
N SER A 391 -12.00 -6.75 -3.17
CA SER A 391 -12.49 -7.71 -4.17
C SER A 391 -13.97 -8.02 -3.95
N PRO A 392 -14.89 -7.07 -4.25
CA PRO A 392 -16.30 -7.28 -4.04
C PRO A 392 -16.84 -8.38 -4.96
N GLN A 393 -17.65 -9.28 -4.42
CA GLN A 393 -18.28 -10.33 -5.20
C GLN A 393 -19.23 -9.71 -6.24
N GLY A 394 -19.20 -10.24 -7.46
CA GLY A 394 -20.04 -9.69 -8.54
C GLY A 394 -19.70 -8.27 -9.00
N SER A 395 -18.67 -7.63 -8.45
CA SER A 395 -18.38 -6.18 -8.56
C SER A 395 -19.45 -5.30 -7.91
N ASP A 396 -20.12 -5.81 -6.90
CA ASP A 396 -21.10 -5.07 -6.13
C ASP A 396 -20.40 -4.23 -5.05
N PHE A 397 -20.31 -2.93 -5.26
CA PHE A 397 -19.70 -2.00 -4.31
C PHE A 397 -20.58 -1.70 -3.09
N SER A 398 -21.80 -2.25 -3.01
CA SER A 398 -22.66 -2.11 -1.81
C SER A 398 -22.33 -3.11 -0.71
N GLU A 399 -21.45 -4.09 -0.98
CA GLU A 399 -21.06 -5.11 0.00
C GLU A 399 -20.34 -4.49 1.22
N PRO A 400 -20.44 -5.13 2.42
CA PRO A 400 -19.99 -4.51 3.69
C PRO A 400 -18.54 -4.10 3.73
N VAL A 401 -17.62 -4.89 3.14
CA VAL A 401 -16.17 -4.57 3.17
C VAL A 401 -15.88 -3.33 2.36
N THR A 402 -16.44 -3.22 1.14
CA THR A 402 -16.27 -2.04 0.28
C THR A 402 -16.89 -0.80 0.92
N GLN A 403 -18.10 -0.91 1.45
CA GLN A 403 -18.79 0.23 2.07
C GLN A 403 -18.05 0.74 3.31
N ASN A 404 -17.57 -0.16 4.16
CA ASN A 404 -16.80 0.25 5.32
C ASN A 404 -15.42 0.80 4.92
N THR A 405 -14.76 0.23 3.91
CA THR A 405 -13.49 0.77 3.40
C THR A 405 -13.65 2.20 2.89
N LYS A 406 -14.74 2.51 2.17
CA LYS A 406 -15.05 3.89 1.73
C LYS A 406 -15.12 4.91 2.86
N ARG A 407 -15.51 4.51 4.07
CA ARG A 407 -15.59 5.42 5.22
C ARG A 407 -14.23 5.83 5.76
N PHE A 408 -13.21 5.00 5.57
CA PHE A 408 -11.88 5.19 6.15
C PHE A 408 -10.82 5.58 5.12
N THR A 409 -11.15 5.53 3.82
CA THR A 409 -10.27 5.95 2.73
C THR A 409 -10.79 7.22 2.09
N ARG A 410 -9.90 8.20 1.89
CA ARG A 410 -10.24 9.47 1.22
C ARG A 410 -10.02 9.42 -0.29
N CYS A 411 -9.49 8.32 -0.79
CA CYS A 411 -9.26 8.08 -2.21
C CYS A 411 -9.83 6.73 -2.61
N PHE A 412 -10.55 6.69 -3.73
CA PHE A 412 -11.28 5.51 -4.19
C PHE A 412 -11.14 5.37 -5.70
N TRP A 413 -10.40 4.34 -6.13
CA TRP A 413 -10.12 4.05 -7.55
C TRP A 413 -10.94 2.85 -8.01
N ALA A 414 -12.18 3.09 -8.37
CA ALA A 414 -13.12 2.05 -8.76
C ALA A 414 -12.74 1.42 -10.10
N LEU A 415 -12.41 0.14 -10.11
CA LEU A 415 -12.11 -0.60 -11.33
C LEU A 415 -13.41 -1.13 -11.96
N ASP A 416 -13.57 -0.87 -13.26
CA ASP A 416 -14.76 -1.18 -14.04
C ASP A 416 -14.52 -2.34 -14.99
N LYS A 417 -15.42 -3.32 -14.99
CA LYS A 417 -15.36 -4.47 -15.90
C LYS A 417 -15.53 -4.08 -17.37
N SER A 418 -16.38 -3.10 -17.67
CA SER A 418 -16.62 -2.66 -19.05
C SER A 418 -15.37 -2.05 -19.66
N LEU A 419 -14.63 -1.25 -18.89
CA LEU A 419 -13.34 -0.70 -19.29
C LEU A 419 -12.29 -1.81 -19.49
N ALA A 420 -12.24 -2.79 -18.59
CA ALA A 420 -11.34 -3.93 -18.72
C ALA A 420 -11.63 -4.78 -19.96
N TYR A 421 -12.91 -5.04 -20.26
CA TYR A 421 -13.32 -5.74 -21.48
C TYR A 421 -13.00 -4.95 -22.75
N ALA A 422 -13.10 -3.62 -22.69
CA ALA A 422 -12.66 -2.73 -23.77
C ALA A 422 -11.12 -2.59 -23.86
N ARG A 423 -10.36 -3.31 -23.03
CA ARG A 423 -8.89 -3.22 -22.90
C ARG A 423 -8.39 -1.82 -22.59
N HIS A 424 -9.20 -1.04 -21.89
CA HIS A 424 -8.82 0.25 -21.35
C HIS A 424 -8.19 0.04 -19.96
N TYR A 425 -6.88 0.19 -19.86
CA TYR A 425 -6.12 0.05 -18.63
C TYR A 425 -5.32 1.34 -18.33
N PRO A 426 -5.16 1.69 -17.04
CA PRO A 426 -5.86 1.10 -15.90
C PRO A 426 -7.38 1.27 -16.02
N ALA A 427 -8.14 0.27 -15.60
CA ALA A 427 -9.60 0.25 -15.76
C ALA A 427 -10.32 1.10 -14.68
N ILE A 428 -9.70 2.19 -14.26
CA ILE A 428 -10.23 3.13 -13.25
C ILE A 428 -11.35 3.95 -13.88
N ASN A 429 -12.55 3.78 -13.38
CA ASN A 429 -13.72 4.50 -13.86
C ASN A 429 -13.72 5.93 -13.31
N TRP A 430 -13.61 6.91 -14.19
CA TRP A 430 -13.53 8.33 -13.83
C TRP A 430 -14.85 8.93 -13.34
N ASN A 431 -16.00 8.28 -13.58
CA ASN A 431 -17.28 8.76 -13.09
C ASN A 431 -17.60 8.28 -11.65
N THR A 432 -17.02 7.17 -11.22
CA THR A 432 -17.28 6.56 -9.90
C THR A 432 -16.10 6.68 -8.93
N SER A 433 -14.91 6.97 -9.44
CA SER A 433 -13.72 7.20 -8.64
C SER A 433 -13.68 8.63 -8.10
N TYR A 434 -12.99 8.81 -6.97
CA TYR A 434 -12.80 10.15 -6.38
C TYR A 434 -11.53 10.20 -5.56
N SER A 435 -11.07 11.43 -5.30
CA SER A 435 -10.04 11.74 -4.31
C SER A 435 -10.44 13.00 -3.54
N GLU A 436 -10.49 12.90 -2.23
CA GLU A 436 -10.70 14.05 -1.33
C GLU A 436 -9.41 14.81 -1.04
N TYR A 437 -8.25 14.33 -1.54
CA TYR A 437 -6.96 14.99 -1.36
C TYR A 437 -6.72 16.14 -2.35
N VAL A 438 -7.54 16.31 -3.36
CA VAL A 438 -7.35 17.28 -4.45
C VAL A 438 -7.09 18.69 -3.91
N ASN A 439 -7.92 19.16 -2.98
CA ASN A 439 -7.79 20.48 -2.39
C ASN A 439 -6.54 20.61 -1.51
N ASP A 440 -6.23 19.60 -0.73
CA ASP A 440 -5.07 19.57 0.16
C ASP A 440 -3.74 19.62 -0.62
N LEU A 441 -3.75 19.08 -1.84
CA LEU A 441 -2.58 18.97 -2.73
C LEU A 441 -2.46 20.12 -3.73
N SER A 442 -3.47 20.99 -3.86
CA SER A 442 -3.53 22.03 -4.90
C SER A 442 -2.33 22.98 -4.87
N ALA A 443 -1.90 23.40 -3.68
CA ALA A 443 -0.74 24.27 -3.52
C ALA A 443 0.56 23.59 -4.02
N TRP A 444 0.72 22.31 -3.71
CA TRP A 444 1.89 21.57 -4.17
C TRP A 444 1.92 21.45 -5.70
N TYR A 445 0.78 21.14 -6.33
CA TYR A 445 0.68 21.09 -7.80
C TYR A 445 0.95 22.44 -8.45
N TYR A 446 0.44 23.51 -7.85
CA TYR A 446 0.73 24.88 -8.31
C TYR A 446 2.24 25.17 -8.39
N ASP A 447 2.95 24.81 -7.31
CA ASP A 447 4.39 25.08 -7.20
C ASP A 447 5.26 24.13 -8.04
N ASN A 448 4.84 22.87 -8.24
CA ASN A 448 5.69 21.82 -8.82
C ASN A 448 5.27 21.36 -10.23
N ALA A 449 4.00 21.51 -10.59
CA ALA A 449 3.49 21.11 -11.92
C ALA A 449 3.13 22.31 -12.80
N GLY A 450 2.80 23.44 -12.17
CA GLY A 450 2.45 24.68 -12.84
C GLY A 450 1.10 25.25 -12.38
N PRO A 451 0.90 26.57 -12.50
CA PRO A 451 -0.27 27.26 -11.97
C PRO A 451 -1.59 26.80 -12.60
N GLU A 452 -1.55 26.34 -13.84
CA GLU A 452 -2.74 25.91 -14.59
C GLU A 452 -3.11 24.45 -14.40
N PHE A 453 -2.30 23.66 -13.67
CA PHE A 453 -2.51 22.22 -13.53
C PHE A 453 -3.90 21.87 -13.03
N MET A 454 -4.35 22.54 -11.97
CA MET A 454 -5.66 22.29 -11.37
C MET A 454 -6.80 22.74 -12.30
N ASN A 455 -6.64 23.85 -13.00
CA ASN A 455 -7.62 24.33 -13.97
C ASN A 455 -7.80 23.34 -15.12
N TYR A 456 -6.69 22.81 -15.66
CA TYR A 456 -6.73 21.82 -16.74
C TYR A 456 -7.36 20.50 -16.25
N ARG A 457 -7.01 20.06 -15.05
CA ARG A 457 -7.65 18.90 -14.43
C ARG A 457 -9.18 19.07 -14.35
N ASP A 458 -9.64 20.19 -13.83
CA ASP A 458 -11.06 20.45 -13.61
C ASP A 458 -11.82 20.54 -14.93
N GLU A 459 -11.20 21.12 -15.96
CA GLU A 459 -11.78 21.18 -17.30
C GLU A 459 -11.87 19.78 -17.95
N LEU A 460 -10.83 18.93 -17.81
CA LEU A 460 -10.89 17.54 -18.27
C LEU A 460 -12.00 16.77 -17.57
N CYS A 461 -12.15 16.93 -16.27
CA CYS A 461 -13.24 16.29 -15.51
C CYS A 461 -14.61 16.75 -15.98
N SER A 462 -14.77 18.05 -16.26
CA SER A 462 -16.01 18.63 -16.77
C SER A 462 -16.40 18.07 -18.13
N ILE A 463 -15.43 17.95 -19.05
CA ILE A 463 -15.64 17.38 -20.39
C ILE A 463 -16.07 15.90 -20.28
N LEU A 464 -15.41 15.12 -19.42
CA LEU A 464 -15.76 13.70 -19.22
C LEU A 464 -17.16 13.53 -18.61
N LEU A 465 -17.55 14.41 -17.70
CA LEU A 465 -18.88 14.40 -17.09
C LEU A 465 -19.96 14.79 -18.11
N GLU A 466 -19.69 15.80 -18.95
CA GLU A 466 -20.60 16.23 -20.03
C GLU A 466 -20.75 15.09 -21.06
N GLU A 467 -19.64 14.45 -21.47
CA GLU A 467 -19.70 13.29 -22.36
C GLU A 467 -20.59 12.17 -21.79
N ASN A 468 -20.47 11.87 -20.51
CA ASN A 468 -21.30 10.83 -19.88
C ASN A 468 -22.81 11.14 -20.05
N SER A 469 -23.20 12.38 -19.85
CA SER A 469 -24.59 12.84 -20.03
C SER A 469 -25.01 12.77 -21.51
N LEU A 470 -24.15 13.17 -22.43
CA LEU A 470 -24.41 13.10 -23.87
C LEU A 470 -24.53 11.66 -24.37
N MET A 471 -23.73 10.75 -23.84
CA MET A 471 -23.78 9.33 -24.21
C MET A 471 -25.09 8.65 -23.81
N GLU A 472 -25.76 9.09 -22.75
CA GLU A 472 -27.13 8.62 -22.43
C GLU A 472 -28.12 9.07 -23.52
N ILE A 473 -27.99 10.27 -24.04
CA ILE A 473 -28.81 10.78 -25.15
C ILE A 473 -28.49 9.99 -26.44
N VAL A 474 -27.21 9.78 -26.74
CA VAL A 474 -26.77 9.02 -27.92
C VAL A 474 -27.31 7.60 -27.95
N LYS A 475 -27.39 6.94 -26.80
CA LYS A 475 -27.97 5.58 -26.68
C LYS A 475 -29.46 5.56 -27.09
N LEU A 476 -30.18 6.66 -26.87
CA LEU A 476 -31.63 6.73 -27.12
C LEU A 476 -31.96 7.15 -28.56
N ILE A 477 -31.26 8.14 -29.11
CA ILE A 477 -31.63 8.77 -30.38
C ILE A 477 -30.52 8.76 -31.46
N GLY A 478 -29.33 8.24 -31.14
CA GLY A 478 -28.19 8.21 -32.03
C GLY A 478 -27.33 9.48 -32.00
N ALA A 479 -26.06 9.38 -32.39
CA ALA A 479 -25.11 10.47 -32.38
C ALA A 479 -25.36 11.53 -33.47
N ASP A 480 -26.01 11.15 -34.58
CA ASP A 480 -26.20 12.04 -35.73
C ASP A 480 -27.09 13.25 -35.41
N VAL A 481 -27.96 13.13 -34.43
CA VAL A 481 -28.93 14.18 -34.06
C VAL A 481 -28.30 15.27 -33.20
N LEU A 482 -27.15 15.02 -32.59
CA LEU A 482 -26.49 16.01 -31.73
C LEU A 482 -25.98 17.22 -32.52
N PRO A 483 -26.04 18.44 -31.94
CA PRO A 483 -25.37 19.62 -32.45
C PRO A 483 -23.84 19.43 -32.54
N ASP A 484 -23.18 20.20 -33.40
CA ASP A 484 -21.73 20.04 -33.66
C ASP A 484 -20.86 20.37 -32.44
N ASP A 485 -21.28 21.28 -31.58
CA ASP A 485 -20.63 21.57 -30.30
C ASP A 485 -20.64 20.38 -29.36
N GLN A 486 -21.76 19.66 -29.27
CA GLN A 486 -21.86 18.43 -28.46
C GLN A 486 -21.10 17.24 -29.07
N LYS A 487 -21.07 17.14 -30.40
CA LYS A 487 -20.21 16.16 -31.10
C LYS A 487 -18.73 16.44 -30.85
N LEU A 488 -18.33 17.70 -30.76
CA LEU A 488 -16.97 18.09 -30.41
C LEU A 488 -16.60 17.63 -28.99
N VAL A 489 -17.51 17.76 -28.02
CA VAL A 489 -17.28 17.24 -26.66
C VAL A 489 -17.03 15.73 -26.68
N ILE A 490 -17.80 14.96 -27.43
CA ILE A 490 -17.63 13.50 -27.56
C ILE A 490 -16.26 13.17 -28.18
N GLU A 491 -15.83 13.88 -29.23
CA GLU A 491 -14.53 13.64 -29.87
C GLU A 491 -13.36 13.98 -28.97
N ILE A 492 -13.41 15.10 -28.25
CA ILE A 492 -12.33 15.47 -27.32
C ILE A 492 -12.30 14.55 -26.10
N ALA A 493 -13.47 14.13 -25.59
CA ALA A 493 -13.55 13.14 -24.54
C ALA A 493 -12.95 11.78 -24.96
N ARG A 494 -13.09 11.39 -26.24
CA ARG A 494 -12.40 10.22 -26.80
C ARG A 494 -10.88 10.39 -26.76
N VAL A 495 -10.38 11.58 -27.09
CA VAL A 495 -8.94 11.89 -26.99
C VAL A 495 -8.47 11.81 -25.54
N ILE A 496 -9.23 12.35 -24.60
CA ILE A 496 -8.92 12.27 -23.16
C ILE A 496 -8.89 10.80 -22.71
N ARG A 497 -9.92 10.03 -22.99
CA ARG A 497 -10.01 8.62 -22.57
C ARG A 497 -8.90 7.76 -23.16
N VAL A 498 -8.71 7.79 -24.45
CA VAL A 498 -7.78 6.89 -25.16
C VAL A 498 -6.36 7.47 -25.23
N GLY A 499 -6.20 8.79 -25.39
CA GLY A 499 -4.91 9.45 -25.50
C GLY A 499 -4.27 9.75 -24.14
N PHE A 500 -5.06 10.07 -23.13
CA PHE A 500 -4.56 10.50 -21.83
C PHE A 500 -4.80 9.48 -20.72
N LEU A 501 -6.03 9.02 -20.48
CA LEU A 501 -6.34 8.13 -19.36
C LEU A 501 -5.89 6.70 -19.58
N GLN A 502 -6.02 6.18 -20.80
CA GLN A 502 -5.51 4.84 -21.14
C GLN A 502 -3.99 4.87 -21.17
N GLN A 503 -3.37 4.00 -20.39
CA GLN A 503 -1.91 3.93 -20.22
C GLN A 503 -1.41 2.49 -20.38
N ASN A 504 -0.35 2.30 -21.17
CA ASN A 504 0.19 0.98 -21.47
C ASN A 504 1.34 0.66 -20.50
N ALA A 505 1.10 -0.27 -19.59
CA ALA A 505 2.08 -0.72 -18.59
C ALA A 505 3.35 -1.37 -19.17
N PHE A 506 3.31 -1.80 -20.44
CA PHE A 506 4.41 -2.51 -21.10
C PHE A 506 5.17 -1.64 -22.10
N HIS A 507 4.71 -0.42 -22.36
CA HIS A 507 5.38 0.48 -23.29
C HIS A 507 6.37 1.38 -22.54
N LYS A 508 7.62 1.46 -23.03
CA LYS A 508 8.73 2.19 -22.39
C LYS A 508 8.37 3.64 -22.01
N GLU A 509 7.73 4.38 -22.92
CA GLU A 509 7.40 5.79 -22.71
C GLU A 509 6.06 6.01 -22.00
N ASP A 510 5.27 4.94 -21.79
CA ASP A 510 3.92 5.05 -21.26
C ASP A 510 3.72 4.33 -19.92
N THR A 511 4.61 3.38 -19.55
CA THR A 511 4.51 2.66 -18.27
C THR A 511 4.66 3.58 -17.06
N TYR A 512 5.49 4.62 -17.18
CA TYR A 512 5.67 5.71 -16.22
C TYR A 512 5.71 7.03 -16.98
N VAL A 513 4.84 7.96 -16.61
CA VAL A 513 4.79 9.27 -17.26
C VAL A 513 5.12 10.36 -16.24
N PRO A 514 6.22 11.13 -16.46
CA PRO A 514 6.58 12.24 -15.56
C PRO A 514 5.49 13.30 -15.49
N LEU A 515 5.31 13.92 -14.32
CA LEU A 515 4.28 14.93 -14.08
C LEU A 515 4.34 16.09 -15.08
N ALA A 516 5.55 16.51 -15.46
CA ALA A 516 5.75 17.55 -16.46
C ALA A 516 5.17 17.18 -17.84
N LYS A 517 5.29 15.90 -18.26
CA LYS A 517 4.67 15.42 -19.50
C LYS A 517 3.15 15.34 -19.35
N GLN A 518 2.66 14.88 -18.19
CA GLN A 518 1.23 14.84 -17.92
C GLN A 518 0.59 16.23 -18.06
N MET A 519 1.24 17.26 -17.50
CA MET A 519 0.82 18.66 -17.63
C MET A 519 0.77 19.10 -19.10
N LYS A 520 1.82 18.84 -19.87
CA LYS A 520 1.89 19.19 -21.30
C LYS A 520 0.84 18.47 -22.15
N MET A 521 0.54 17.22 -21.82
CA MET A 521 -0.53 16.45 -22.47
C MET A 521 -1.91 17.08 -22.21
N MET A 522 -2.21 17.47 -20.97
CA MET A 522 -3.47 18.16 -20.66
C MET A 522 -3.56 19.50 -21.42
N GLU A 523 -2.48 20.28 -21.37
CA GLU A 523 -2.40 21.58 -22.08
C GLU A 523 -2.72 21.45 -23.55
N ILE A 524 -2.09 20.52 -24.27
CA ILE A 524 -2.27 20.40 -25.73
C ILE A 524 -3.66 19.86 -26.10
N ILE A 525 -4.22 18.96 -25.31
CA ILE A 525 -5.57 18.42 -25.53
C ILE A 525 -6.62 19.54 -25.37
N LEU A 526 -6.51 20.32 -24.31
CA LEU A 526 -7.41 21.45 -24.06
C LEU A 526 -7.20 22.58 -25.07
N TYR A 527 -5.95 22.82 -25.48
CA TYR A 527 -5.66 23.77 -26.55
C TYR A 527 -6.40 23.40 -27.85
N LEU A 528 -6.30 22.13 -28.29
CA LEU A 528 -7.06 21.66 -29.44
C LEU A 528 -8.58 21.85 -29.24
N TYR A 529 -9.10 21.55 -28.07
CA TYR A 529 -10.51 21.70 -27.76
C TYR A 529 -10.98 23.15 -27.90
N HIS A 530 -10.24 24.10 -27.32
CA HIS A 530 -10.57 25.53 -27.39
C HIS A 530 -10.53 26.05 -28.82
N GLN A 531 -9.48 25.68 -29.58
CA GLN A 531 -9.38 26.08 -30.99
C GLN A 531 -10.52 25.50 -31.85
N CYS A 532 -10.89 24.25 -31.62
CA CYS A 532 -12.01 23.62 -32.33
C CYS A 532 -13.36 24.23 -31.93
N ARG A 533 -13.56 24.66 -30.68
CA ARG A 533 -14.76 25.41 -30.26
C ARG A 533 -14.93 26.71 -31.00
N GLU A 534 -13.84 27.46 -31.23
CA GLU A 534 -13.88 28.70 -32.02
C GLU A 534 -14.31 28.45 -33.48
N VAL A 535 -13.83 27.34 -34.07
CA VAL A 535 -14.21 26.95 -35.43
C VAL A 535 -15.69 26.55 -35.51
N VAL A 536 -16.17 25.74 -34.55
CA VAL A 536 -17.59 25.30 -34.48
C VAL A 536 -18.50 26.50 -34.21
N ALA A 537 -18.09 27.46 -33.39
CA ALA A 537 -18.85 28.69 -33.12
C ALA A 537 -19.08 29.53 -34.39
N LYS A 538 -18.19 29.40 -35.40
CA LYS A 538 -18.35 30.02 -36.74
C LYS A 538 -19.21 29.16 -37.69
N GLN A 539 -19.98 28.21 -37.17
CA GLN A 539 -20.86 27.30 -37.91
C GLN A 539 -20.13 26.40 -38.93
N VAL A 540 -18.84 26.12 -38.70
CA VAL A 540 -18.11 25.14 -39.50
C VAL A 540 -18.44 23.73 -38.97
N PRO A 541 -18.94 22.83 -39.83
CA PRO A 541 -19.29 21.48 -39.37
C PRO A 541 -18.09 20.73 -38.80
N ILE A 542 -18.30 19.99 -37.68
CA ILE A 542 -17.25 19.21 -37.06
C ILE A 542 -16.62 18.18 -37.99
N SER A 543 -17.36 17.67 -38.98
CA SER A 543 -16.85 16.75 -39.99
C SER A 543 -15.65 17.27 -40.79
N LYS A 544 -15.53 18.60 -40.93
CA LYS A 544 -14.36 19.24 -41.55
C LYS A 544 -13.14 19.17 -40.62
N ILE A 545 -13.35 19.37 -39.32
CA ILE A 545 -12.29 19.30 -38.31
C ILE A 545 -11.79 17.85 -38.17
N THR A 546 -12.70 16.90 -38.11
CA THR A 546 -12.38 15.46 -37.99
C THR A 546 -11.52 14.97 -39.17
N LYS A 547 -11.79 15.44 -40.38
CA LYS A 547 -11.00 15.10 -41.59
C LYS A 547 -9.56 15.59 -41.52
N LEU A 548 -9.21 16.53 -40.66
CA LEU A 548 -7.83 16.99 -40.47
C LEU A 548 -6.97 15.97 -39.69
N GLY A 549 -7.59 14.97 -39.06
CA GLY A 549 -6.89 13.90 -38.33
C GLY A 549 -6.21 14.35 -37.02
N LEU A 550 -6.47 15.55 -36.51
CA LEU A 550 -5.84 16.11 -35.33
C LEU A 550 -6.20 15.32 -34.06
N PHE A 551 -7.45 14.88 -33.94
CA PHE A 551 -7.88 14.05 -32.79
C PHE A 551 -7.12 12.72 -32.74
N ASP A 552 -7.00 12.01 -33.87
CA ASP A 552 -6.29 10.72 -33.93
C ASP A 552 -4.78 10.88 -33.69
N LYS A 553 -4.23 12.03 -34.08
CA LYS A 553 -2.84 12.36 -33.80
C LYS A 553 -2.60 12.56 -32.31
N LEU A 554 -3.48 13.28 -31.60
CA LEU A 554 -3.35 13.48 -30.16
C LEU A 554 -3.59 12.20 -29.35
N VAL A 555 -4.38 11.26 -29.86
CA VAL A 555 -4.51 9.92 -29.23
C VAL A 555 -3.16 9.20 -29.16
N LYS A 556 -2.25 9.42 -30.11
CA LYS A 556 -0.93 8.76 -30.19
C LYS A 556 0.18 9.51 -29.44
N ILE A 557 -0.07 10.74 -28.99
CA ILE A 557 0.94 11.62 -28.39
C ILE A 557 1.67 10.98 -27.19
N LYS A 558 0.99 10.09 -26.46
CA LYS A 558 1.56 9.33 -25.33
C LYS A 558 2.74 8.45 -25.73
N TYR A 559 2.79 8.01 -27.00
CA TYR A 559 3.88 7.19 -27.58
C TYR A 559 4.84 8.03 -28.41
N ASP A 560 4.32 8.99 -29.17
CA ASP A 560 5.08 9.74 -30.14
C ASP A 560 6.02 10.78 -29.50
N VAL A 561 5.67 11.27 -28.31
CA VAL A 561 6.51 12.20 -27.56
C VAL A 561 7.25 11.43 -26.46
N PRO A 562 8.60 11.31 -26.52
CA PRO A 562 9.40 10.72 -25.43
C PRO A 562 9.29 11.54 -24.15
N ASN A 563 9.50 10.89 -22.99
CA ASN A 563 9.39 11.51 -21.67
C ASN A 563 10.41 12.64 -21.42
N ASP A 564 11.52 12.64 -22.16
CA ASP A 564 12.62 13.63 -22.10
C ASP A 564 12.57 14.70 -23.21
N ARG A 565 11.57 14.64 -24.13
CA ARG A 565 11.45 15.54 -25.29
C ARG A 565 10.16 16.36 -25.25
N LEU A 566 9.96 17.09 -24.16
CA LEU A 566 8.77 17.91 -23.97
C LEU A 566 8.69 19.11 -24.94
N ASP A 567 9.80 19.49 -25.56
CA ASP A 567 9.87 20.48 -26.63
C ASP A 567 8.99 20.12 -27.83
N MET A 568 8.77 18.86 -28.12
CA MET A 568 7.93 18.39 -29.22
C MET A 568 6.45 18.80 -29.08
N PHE A 569 5.97 19.17 -27.91
CA PHE A 569 4.60 19.67 -27.74
C PHE A 569 4.35 20.99 -28.46
N ASP A 570 5.37 21.84 -28.63
CA ASP A 570 5.28 23.08 -29.35
C ASP A 570 5.08 22.84 -30.86
N ASP A 571 5.63 21.75 -31.39
CA ASP A 571 5.39 21.33 -32.78
C ASP A 571 3.92 20.96 -33.01
N TYR A 572 3.32 20.21 -32.05
CA TYR A 572 1.89 19.88 -32.09
C TYR A 572 1.01 21.14 -32.06
N ARG A 573 1.36 22.12 -31.23
CA ARG A 573 0.64 23.38 -31.13
C ARG A 573 0.68 24.13 -32.47
N THR A 574 1.87 24.26 -33.07
CA THR A 574 2.08 24.89 -34.36
C THR A 574 1.28 24.19 -35.47
N GLU A 575 1.21 22.87 -35.45
CA GLU A 575 0.46 22.08 -36.40
C GLU A 575 -1.06 22.28 -36.27
N ILE A 576 -1.58 22.31 -35.02
CA ILE A 576 -2.99 22.62 -34.77
C ILE A 576 -3.36 23.97 -35.35
N ASP A 577 -2.55 25.01 -35.11
CA ASP A 577 -2.77 26.35 -35.60
C ASP A 577 -2.80 26.38 -37.13
N LYS A 578 -1.83 25.76 -37.80
CA LYS A 578 -1.75 25.68 -39.26
C LYS A 578 -2.95 24.95 -39.88
N ALA A 579 -3.37 23.84 -39.27
CA ALA A 579 -4.47 23.03 -39.78
C ALA A 579 -5.84 23.71 -39.63
N LEU A 580 -6.06 24.45 -38.53
CA LEU A 580 -7.33 25.14 -38.25
C LEU A 580 -7.42 26.54 -38.84
N ALA A 581 -6.29 27.19 -39.16
CA ALA A 581 -6.27 28.57 -39.74
C ALA A 581 -7.16 28.73 -40.99
N PRO A 582 -7.23 27.76 -41.94
CA PRO A 582 -8.13 27.88 -43.10
C PRO A 582 -9.61 27.84 -42.74
N LEU A 583 -9.96 27.20 -41.63
CA LEU A 583 -11.35 27.04 -41.16
C LEU A 583 -11.80 28.23 -40.28
N LEU A 584 -10.85 29.02 -39.79
CA LEU A 584 -11.11 30.19 -38.98
C LEU A 584 -11.28 31.46 -39.83
N ARG A 585 -10.87 31.41 -41.10
CA ARG A 585 -11.07 32.48 -42.09
C ARG A 585 -12.49 32.42 -42.68
#